data_5ef9e544a877547733d23f80aaac8fe2
#
_entry.id   5ef9e544a877547733d23f80aaac8fe2
#
_cell.length_a   1.000
_cell.length_b   1.000
_cell.length_c   1.000
_cell.angle_alpha   90.00
_cell.angle_beta   90.00
_cell.angle_gamma   90.00
#
_symmetry.space_group_name_H-M   'P 1'
#
loop_
_entity.id
_entity.type
_entity.pdbx_description
1 polymer ?
#
loop_
_entity_poly.entity_id
_entity_poly.type
_entity_poly.pdbx_seq_one_letter_code
_entity_poly.pdbx_strand_id
1 'polypeptide(L)'
;FALSKQNCIIAGNSVDMTDENNYSASGQRNVFVTILSKDLDVKSTIFLTKHTEKDGISVRTPQLVALNEEQFLVMWEEVDSEHNITVKAVTINSEGTATSKVETLNYRLSDCQPIFNTSNQCVQWYASNNTALTFYTLDPYGLSENNTLETLYGDVNLDGEIDITDCVLLNKCLTGAVKLNKTAKRNADVDQNNEIDTSDTIYLLQFLIRVIDTLPVSK
;
A
#
# COMPACT_ATOMS: atom_id res chain seq x y z
N PHE A 1 8.00 12.00 0.06
CA PHE A 1 8.94 10.95 -0.39
C PHE A 1 8.94 9.79 0.59
N ALA A 2 9.37 8.63 0.12
CA ALA A 2 9.59 7.44 0.94
C ALA A 2 10.93 6.78 0.53
N LEU A 3 11.50 5.99 1.44
CA LEU A 3 12.75 5.27 1.21
C LEU A 3 12.48 3.78 1.11
N SER A 4 13.05 3.14 0.10
CA SER A 4 13.17 1.70 -0.01
C SER A 4 14.58 1.26 0.42
N LYS A 5 14.84 -0.03 0.36
CA LYS A 5 16.18 -0.60 0.59
C LYS A 5 17.23 0.00 -0.34
N GLN A 6 16.88 0.34 -1.58
CA GLN A 6 17.82 0.76 -2.62
C GLN A 6 17.50 2.11 -3.26
N ASN A 7 16.27 2.61 -3.12
CA ASN A 7 15.76 3.77 -3.84
C ASN A 7 15.14 4.80 -2.90
N CYS A 8 15.10 6.05 -3.36
CA CYS A 8 14.21 7.08 -2.84
C CYS A 8 13.05 7.24 -3.83
N ILE A 9 11.82 7.24 -3.34
CA ILE A 9 10.62 7.37 -4.16
C ILE A 9 9.95 8.70 -3.84
N ILE A 10 9.59 9.44 -4.86
CA ILE A 10 8.87 10.70 -4.75
C ILE A 10 7.56 10.56 -5.51
N ALA A 11 6.44 10.94 -4.90
CA ALA A 11 5.17 11.10 -5.58
C ALA A 11 4.82 12.58 -5.73
N GLY A 12 4.23 12.93 -6.85
CA GLY A 12 3.82 14.28 -7.15
C GLY A 12 2.78 14.33 -8.27
N ASN A 13 2.38 15.53 -8.65
CA ASN A 13 1.59 15.76 -9.84
C ASN A 13 2.27 16.79 -10.76
N SER A 14 2.27 16.51 -12.04
CA SER A 14 2.85 17.39 -13.05
C SER A 14 2.19 17.17 -14.41
N VAL A 15 2.43 18.10 -15.32
CA VAL A 15 2.17 17.90 -16.75
C VAL A 15 3.17 16.86 -17.26
N ASP A 16 2.69 15.90 -18.05
CA ASP A 16 3.56 14.95 -18.73
C ASP A 16 4.30 15.64 -19.86
N MET A 17 5.58 15.88 -19.66
CA MET A 17 6.46 16.58 -20.61
C MET A 17 7.07 15.64 -21.66
N THR A 18 6.80 14.32 -21.57
CA THR A 18 7.32 13.36 -22.56
C THR A 18 6.59 13.42 -23.89
N ASP A 19 5.39 14.02 -23.91
CA ASP A 19 4.66 14.34 -25.13
C ASP A 19 4.84 15.84 -25.49
N GLU A 20 5.81 16.12 -26.36
CA GLU A 20 6.12 17.48 -26.83
C GLU A 20 4.93 18.20 -27.45
N ASN A 21 3.91 17.46 -27.93
CA ASN A 21 2.69 18.03 -28.53
C ASN A 21 1.66 18.46 -27.50
N ASN A 22 1.77 18.02 -26.25
CA ASN A 22 0.84 18.30 -25.15
C ASN A 22 1.38 19.26 -24.10
N TYR A 23 2.58 19.81 -24.31
CA TYR A 23 3.14 20.75 -23.36
C TYR A 23 2.39 22.08 -23.38
N SER A 24 1.67 22.35 -22.30
CA SER A 24 1.11 23.66 -21.97
C SER A 24 1.40 23.95 -20.49
N ALA A 25 1.79 25.17 -20.18
CA ALA A 25 1.95 25.60 -18.77
C ALA A 25 0.65 25.49 -17.97
N SER A 26 -0.50 25.45 -18.66
CA SER A 26 -1.82 25.16 -18.12
C SER A 26 -2.29 23.73 -18.40
N GLY A 27 -1.41 22.85 -18.87
CA GLY A 27 -1.75 21.49 -19.29
C GLY A 27 -2.28 20.62 -18.15
N GLN A 28 -2.97 19.57 -18.55
CA GLN A 28 -3.52 18.56 -17.63
C GLN A 28 -2.42 17.95 -16.78
N ARG A 29 -2.57 18.04 -15.45
CA ARG A 29 -1.66 17.41 -14.51
C ARG A 29 -2.04 15.97 -14.27
N ASN A 30 -1.03 15.11 -14.17
CA ASN A 30 -1.15 13.71 -13.88
C ASN A 30 -0.30 13.35 -12.66
N VAL A 31 -0.69 12.33 -11.94
CA VAL A 31 0.07 11.79 -10.80
C VAL A 31 1.24 10.98 -11.33
N PHE A 32 2.41 11.21 -10.78
CA PHE A 32 3.62 10.46 -11.11
C PHE A 32 4.35 10.00 -9.86
N VAL A 33 5.20 9.01 -10.03
CA VAL A 33 6.25 8.63 -9.11
C VAL A 33 7.60 8.71 -9.81
N THR A 34 8.59 9.28 -9.12
CA THR A 34 9.98 9.32 -9.56
C THR A 34 10.82 8.44 -8.64
N ILE A 35 11.56 7.55 -9.23
CA ILE A 35 12.49 6.66 -8.55
C ILE A 35 13.90 7.26 -8.67
N LEU A 36 14.52 7.49 -7.55
CA LEU A 36 15.88 8.00 -7.44
C LEU A 36 16.79 6.93 -6.85
N SER A 37 18.06 6.96 -7.24
CA SER A 37 19.10 6.21 -6.52
C SER A 37 19.31 6.79 -5.11
N LYS A 38 20.13 6.14 -4.28
CA LYS A 38 20.54 6.69 -2.99
C LYS A 38 21.38 7.98 -3.10
N ASP A 39 22.01 8.17 -4.25
CA ASP A 39 22.77 9.39 -4.58
C ASP A 39 21.89 10.48 -5.21
N LEU A 40 20.55 10.25 -5.23
CA LEU A 40 19.52 11.13 -5.77
C LEU A 40 19.53 11.28 -7.30
N ASP A 41 20.19 10.39 -8.02
CA ASP A 41 20.10 10.34 -9.47
C ASP A 41 18.76 9.77 -9.90
N VAL A 42 18.10 10.41 -10.88
CA VAL A 42 16.83 9.96 -11.42
C VAL A 42 17.02 8.67 -12.22
N LYS A 43 16.40 7.59 -11.78
CA LYS A 43 16.35 6.30 -12.50
C LYS A 43 15.18 6.24 -13.47
N SER A 44 14.00 6.64 -13.02
CA SER A 44 12.79 6.63 -13.84
C SER A 44 11.72 7.57 -13.28
N THR A 45 10.82 8.01 -14.14
CA THR A 45 9.57 8.67 -13.76
C THR A 45 8.41 7.95 -14.45
N ILE A 46 7.41 7.57 -13.68
CA ILE A 46 6.27 6.77 -14.12
C ILE A 46 4.99 7.54 -13.79
N PHE A 47 4.16 7.83 -14.79
CA PHE A 47 2.85 8.41 -14.59
C PHE A 47 1.83 7.35 -14.22
N LEU A 48 1.20 7.50 -13.06
CA LEU A 48 0.15 6.61 -12.55
C LEU A 48 -1.22 6.93 -13.13
N THR A 49 -1.42 8.18 -13.58
CA THR A 49 -2.63 8.61 -14.30
C THR A 49 -2.25 9.12 -15.68
N LYS A 50 -3.23 9.11 -16.60
CA LYS A 50 -3.07 9.58 -17.99
C LYS A 50 -4.30 10.38 -18.43
N HIS A 51 -4.77 11.29 -17.55
CA HIS A 51 -5.88 12.16 -17.88
C HIS A 51 -5.49 13.19 -18.94
N THR A 52 -6.43 13.49 -19.80
CA THR A 52 -6.35 14.54 -20.82
C THR A 52 -7.29 15.70 -20.44
N GLU A 53 -7.12 16.86 -21.07
CA GLU A 53 -8.02 18.00 -20.84
C GLU A 53 -9.49 17.66 -21.13
N LYS A 54 -9.74 16.70 -22.04
CA LYS A 54 -11.10 16.27 -22.41
C LYS A 54 -11.80 15.50 -21.30
N ASP A 55 -11.03 14.87 -20.39
CA ASP A 55 -11.60 14.10 -19.30
C ASP A 55 -12.19 14.99 -18.20
N GLY A 56 -11.81 16.27 -18.17
CA GLY A 56 -12.27 17.24 -17.19
C GLY A 56 -11.91 16.88 -15.74
N ILE A 57 -10.85 16.08 -15.56
CA ILE A 57 -10.40 15.61 -14.25
C ILE A 57 -9.13 16.34 -13.85
N SER A 58 -9.10 16.89 -12.65
CA SER A 58 -7.93 17.50 -12.05
C SER A 58 -7.41 16.63 -10.91
N VAL A 59 -6.11 16.33 -10.91
CA VAL A 59 -5.47 15.55 -9.83
C VAL A 59 -4.76 16.46 -8.84
N ARG A 60 -4.88 16.14 -7.54
CA ARG A 60 -4.25 16.91 -6.48
C ARG A 60 -3.92 16.06 -5.27
N THR A 61 -3.14 16.62 -4.34
CA THR A 61 -2.82 16.07 -3.03
C THR A 61 -2.24 14.65 -3.10
N PRO A 62 -1.24 14.37 -3.98
CA PRO A 62 -0.63 13.06 -4.01
C PRO A 62 0.11 12.79 -2.69
N GLN A 63 -0.18 11.64 -2.08
CA GLN A 63 0.40 11.15 -0.84
C GLN A 63 1.13 9.83 -1.11
N LEU A 64 2.29 9.66 -0.51
CA LEU A 64 3.09 8.44 -0.62
C LEU A 64 3.40 7.90 0.77
N VAL A 65 3.11 6.63 0.99
CA VAL A 65 3.32 5.94 2.28
C VAL A 65 4.14 4.69 2.05
N ALA A 66 5.25 4.53 2.75
CA ALA A 66 5.98 3.27 2.79
C ALA A 66 5.20 2.27 3.66
N LEU A 67 4.90 1.09 3.11
CA LEU A 67 4.30 -0.03 3.84
C LEU A 67 5.40 -0.93 4.42
N ASN A 68 6.41 -1.17 3.63
CA ASN A 68 7.67 -1.81 3.99
C ASN A 68 8.80 -1.33 3.05
N GLU A 69 9.95 -1.99 3.02
CA GLU A 69 11.09 -1.58 2.19
C GLU A 69 10.86 -1.76 0.68
N GLU A 70 9.87 -2.59 0.26
CA GLU A 70 9.61 -2.94 -1.14
C GLU A 70 8.23 -2.52 -1.65
N GLN A 71 7.31 -2.14 -0.73
CA GLN A 71 5.93 -1.80 -1.08
C GLN A 71 5.54 -0.43 -0.57
N PHE A 72 4.81 0.30 -1.40
CA PHE A 72 4.39 1.67 -1.13
C PHE A 72 2.93 1.85 -1.56
N LEU A 73 2.21 2.68 -0.84
CA LEU A 73 0.88 3.14 -1.21
C LEU A 73 0.96 4.56 -1.76
N VAL A 74 0.38 4.79 -2.93
CA VAL A 74 0.16 6.13 -3.49
C VAL A 74 -1.33 6.42 -3.46
N MET A 75 -1.70 7.57 -2.89
CA MET A 75 -3.08 8.06 -2.86
C MET A 75 -3.14 9.47 -3.45
N TRP A 76 -4.24 9.82 -4.10
CA TRP A 76 -4.48 11.17 -4.62
C TRP A 76 -5.97 11.47 -4.69
N GLU A 77 -6.29 12.74 -4.87
CA GLU A 77 -7.65 13.18 -5.15
C GLU A 77 -7.81 13.45 -6.64
N GLU A 78 -8.94 13.03 -7.20
CA GLU A 78 -9.45 13.43 -8.50
C GLU A 78 -10.66 14.32 -8.31
N VAL A 79 -10.67 15.45 -9.00
CA VAL A 79 -11.77 16.41 -9.00
C VAL A 79 -12.32 16.49 -10.42
N ASP A 80 -13.59 16.16 -10.58
CA ASP A 80 -14.27 16.23 -11.86
C ASP A 80 -14.76 17.65 -12.20
N SER A 81 -15.35 17.82 -13.39
CA SER A 81 -15.88 19.10 -13.84
C SER A 81 -17.05 19.62 -13.00
N GLU A 82 -17.71 18.76 -12.24
CA GLU A 82 -18.78 19.12 -11.31
C GLU A 82 -18.26 19.40 -9.89
N HIS A 83 -16.94 19.40 -9.70
CA HIS A 83 -16.25 19.58 -8.44
C HIS A 83 -16.47 18.44 -7.42
N ASN A 84 -16.90 17.27 -7.87
CA ASN A 84 -16.90 16.09 -7.01
C ASN A 84 -15.48 15.61 -6.80
N ILE A 85 -15.17 15.24 -5.55
CA ILE A 85 -13.86 14.76 -5.15
C ILE A 85 -13.94 13.27 -4.91
N THR A 86 -13.07 12.52 -5.58
CA THR A 86 -12.86 11.10 -5.34
C THR A 86 -11.41 10.86 -4.93
N VAL A 87 -11.19 9.98 -3.97
CA VAL A 87 -9.84 9.55 -3.58
C VAL A 87 -9.52 8.27 -4.33
N LYS A 88 -8.34 8.24 -4.92
CA LYS A 88 -7.79 7.06 -5.60
C LYS A 88 -6.59 6.56 -4.83
N ALA A 89 -6.37 5.25 -4.91
CA ALA A 89 -5.23 4.59 -4.30
C ALA A 89 -4.70 3.47 -5.17
N VAL A 90 -3.38 3.27 -5.14
CA VAL A 90 -2.69 2.16 -5.80
C VAL A 90 -1.48 1.78 -4.97
N THR A 91 -1.20 0.48 -4.88
CA THR A 91 0.08 0.02 -4.35
C THR A 91 1.10 -0.13 -5.47
N ILE A 92 2.35 0.19 -5.16
CA ILE A 92 3.50 0.10 -6.08
C ILE A 92 4.66 -0.61 -5.39
N ASN A 93 5.55 -1.18 -6.17
CA ASN A 93 6.83 -1.70 -5.67
C ASN A 93 7.93 -0.62 -5.65
N SER A 94 9.12 -0.99 -5.20
CA SER A 94 10.30 -0.10 -5.10
C SER A 94 10.81 0.43 -6.45
N GLU A 95 10.37 -0.15 -7.57
CA GLU A 95 10.67 0.29 -8.93
C GLU A 95 9.54 1.17 -9.52
N GLY A 96 8.50 1.48 -8.71
CA GLY A 96 7.35 2.30 -9.12
C GLY A 96 6.30 1.57 -9.95
N THR A 97 6.43 0.26 -10.13
CA THR A 97 5.43 -0.55 -10.86
C THR A 97 4.21 -0.80 -9.97
N ALA A 98 3.01 -0.57 -10.52
CA ALA A 98 1.76 -0.84 -9.81
C ALA A 98 1.63 -2.34 -9.48
N THR A 99 1.35 -2.64 -8.22
CA THR A 99 1.11 -3.98 -7.69
C THR A 99 -0.35 -4.26 -7.38
N SER A 100 -1.21 -3.21 -7.46
CA SER A 100 -2.67 -3.33 -7.42
C SER A 100 -3.31 -2.61 -8.60
N LYS A 101 -4.62 -2.75 -8.76
CA LYS A 101 -5.40 -1.83 -9.57
C LYS A 101 -5.57 -0.51 -8.84
N VAL A 102 -5.88 0.54 -9.58
CA VAL A 102 -6.29 1.82 -9.00
C VAL A 102 -7.70 1.66 -8.44
N GLU A 103 -7.84 1.83 -7.14
CA GLU A 103 -9.11 1.73 -6.45
C GLU A 103 -9.67 3.10 -6.09
N THR A 104 -10.99 3.19 -6.07
CA THR A 104 -11.71 4.39 -5.62
C THR A 104 -12.10 4.21 -4.16
N LEU A 105 -11.69 5.15 -3.33
CA LEU A 105 -11.95 5.12 -1.90
C LEU A 105 -13.00 6.15 -1.51
N ASN A 106 -13.91 5.79 -0.62
CA ASN A 106 -14.87 6.72 -0.04
C ASN A 106 -14.26 7.45 1.18
N TYR A 107 -13.14 8.11 0.95
CA TYR A 107 -12.37 8.83 1.96
C TYR A 107 -12.14 10.27 1.53
N ARG A 108 -11.44 11.04 2.36
CA ARG A 108 -10.89 12.36 2.04
C ARG A 108 -9.42 12.38 2.39
N LEU A 109 -8.63 13.07 1.59
CA LEU A 109 -7.25 13.39 1.93
C LEU A 109 -7.19 14.78 2.56
N SER A 110 -6.06 15.08 3.16
CA SER A 110 -5.72 16.39 3.73
C SER A 110 -4.22 16.60 3.58
N ASP A 111 -3.73 17.74 4.06
CA ASP A 111 -2.29 18.01 4.13
C ASP A 111 -1.56 17.16 5.19
N CYS A 112 -2.33 16.39 5.99
CA CYS A 112 -1.76 15.42 6.91
C CYS A 112 -1.11 14.27 6.16
N GLN A 113 0.18 14.04 6.40
CA GLN A 113 0.88 12.89 5.86
C GLN A 113 0.30 11.60 6.46
N PRO A 114 -0.28 10.70 5.66
CA PRO A 114 -0.68 9.40 6.14
C PRO A 114 0.51 8.59 6.64
N ILE A 115 0.29 7.79 7.66
CA ILE A 115 1.31 6.93 8.26
C ILE A 115 0.90 5.46 8.19
N PHE A 116 1.86 4.58 8.00
CA PHE A 116 1.65 3.15 8.15
C PHE A 116 1.86 2.75 9.60
N ASN A 117 0.83 2.20 10.22
CA ASN A 117 0.87 1.71 11.59
C ASN A 117 1.18 0.20 11.57
N THR A 118 2.40 -0.15 11.95
CA THR A 118 2.88 -1.54 11.95
C THR A 118 2.15 -2.43 12.96
N SER A 119 1.52 -1.85 13.98
CA SER A 119 0.79 -2.64 15.00
C SER A 119 -0.55 -3.19 14.49
N ASN A 120 -1.19 -2.54 13.53
CA ASN A 120 -2.43 -3.00 12.91
C ASN A 120 -2.33 -3.15 11.39
N GLN A 121 -1.14 -2.92 10.84
CA GLN A 121 -0.82 -3.04 9.40
C GLN A 121 -1.76 -2.23 8.50
N CYS A 122 -2.17 -1.06 8.96
CA CYS A 122 -3.05 -0.16 8.24
C CYS A 122 -2.41 1.21 8.06
N VAL A 123 -2.77 1.87 6.98
CA VAL A 123 -2.46 3.28 6.76
C VAL A 123 -3.51 4.13 7.46
N GLN A 124 -3.06 5.12 8.22
CA GLN A 124 -3.92 5.97 9.05
C GLN A 124 -3.62 7.45 8.79
N TRP A 125 -4.67 8.25 8.73
CA TRP A 125 -4.57 9.71 8.63
C TRP A 125 -5.85 10.34 9.16
N TYR A 126 -5.87 11.66 9.20
CA TYR A 126 -7.08 12.41 9.48
C TYR A 126 -7.32 13.46 8.38
N ALA A 127 -8.58 13.76 8.14
CA ALA A 127 -8.97 14.92 7.38
C ALA A 127 -10.09 15.67 8.09
N SER A 128 -10.12 16.98 7.95
CA SER A 128 -11.19 17.83 8.50
C SER A 128 -12.08 18.36 7.38
N ASN A 129 -13.34 18.46 7.67
CA ASN A 129 -14.22 19.41 7.02
C ASN A 129 -14.47 20.56 8.02
N ASN A 130 -15.15 21.62 7.60
CA ASN A 130 -15.36 22.81 8.42
C ASN A 130 -16.03 22.56 9.80
N THR A 131 -16.51 21.36 10.06
CA THR A 131 -17.32 21.01 11.23
C THR A 131 -16.84 19.79 12.01
N ALA A 132 -16.03 18.93 11.41
CA ALA A 132 -15.60 17.69 12.05
C ALA A 132 -14.20 17.26 11.61
N LEU A 133 -13.47 16.63 12.53
CA LEU A 133 -12.23 15.92 12.29
C LEU A 133 -12.57 14.43 12.16
N THR A 134 -12.20 13.82 11.03
CA THR A 134 -12.44 12.40 10.77
C THR A 134 -11.12 11.67 10.66
N PHE A 135 -10.99 10.58 11.40
CA PHE A 135 -9.86 9.67 11.29
C PHE A 135 -10.20 8.54 10.30
N TYR A 136 -9.30 8.29 9.38
CA TYR A 136 -9.42 7.25 8.38
C TYR A 136 -8.39 6.14 8.64
N THR A 137 -8.80 4.92 8.30
CA THR A 137 -7.95 3.74 8.36
C THR A 137 -8.18 2.92 7.09
N LEU A 138 -7.10 2.60 6.40
CA LEU A 138 -7.10 1.82 5.16
C LEU A 138 -6.21 0.60 5.33
N ASP A 139 -6.72 -0.58 4.99
CA ASP A 139 -5.92 -1.77 4.76
C ASP A 139 -5.31 -1.69 3.34
N PRO A 140 -4.02 -1.39 3.17
CA PRO A 140 -3.42 -1.22 1.86
C PRO A 140 -3.30 -2.53 1.08
N TYR A 141 -3.27 -3.66 1.78
CA TYR A 141 -3.17 -5.00 1.18
C TYR A 141 -4.53 -5.50 0.67
N GLY A 142 -5.63 -4.98 1.21
CA GLY A 142 -6.98 -5.23 0.73
C GLY A 142 -7.30 -4.58 -0.63
N LEU A 143 -6.51 -3.62 -1.10
CA LEU A 143 -6.66 -3.02 -2.43
C LEU A 143 -6.38 -4.01 -3.56
N SER A 144 -5.76 -5.13 -3.26
CA SER A 144 -5.37 -6.18 -4.20
C SER A 144 -6.45 -7.25 -4.44
N GLU A 145 -7.73 -7.02 -4.15
CA GLU A 145 -8.80 -8.05 -4.23
C GLU A 145 -8.95 -8.77 -5.60
N ASN A 146 -8.26 -8.32 -6.64
CA ASN A 146 -8.20 -9.00 -7.94
C ASN A 146 -6.79 -9.50 -8.32
N ASN A 147 -5.82 -9.31 -7.47
CA ASN A 147 -4.61 -10.09 -7.53
C ASN A 147 -4.89 -11.30 -6.64
N THR A 148 -4.93 -12.48 -7.24
CA THR A 148 -4.58 -13.71 -6.54
C THR A 148 -3.10 -13.57 -6.15
N LEU A 149 -2.80 -12.69 -5.19
CA LEU A 149 -1.64 -12.88 -4.38
C LEU A 149 -1.86 -14.27 -3.81
N GLU A 150 -1.12 -15.24 -4.33
CA GLU A 150 -1.07 -16.55 -3.69
C GLU A 150 -0.88 -16.27 -2.23
N THR A 151 -1.81 -16.80 -1.42
CA THR A 151 -1.74 -16.57 0.02
C THR A 151 -0.39 -17.12 0.47
N LEU A 152 0.49 -16.27 0.91
CA LEU A 152 1.78 -16.68 1.44
C LEU A 152 1.58 -17.04 2.91
N TYR A 153 1.09 -18.27 3.13
CA TYR A 153 0.85 -18.76 4.49
C TYR A 153 2.13 -18.69 5.31
N GLY A 154 2.04 -18.08 6.47
CA GLY A 154 3.17 -17.85 7.37
C GLY A 154 3.75 -16.43 7.31
N ASP A 155 3.56 -15.68 6.23
CA ASP A 155 3.95 -14.27 6.12
C ASP A 155 2.89 -13.39 6.81
N VAL A 156 3.03 -13.23 8.11
CA VAL A 156 2.08 -12.50 8.96
C VAL A 156 2.33 -11.00 8.94
N ASN A 157 3.59 -10.60 8.77
CA ASN A 157 3.99 -9.20 8.73
C ASN A 157 3.87 -8.58 7.32
N LEU A 158 3.61 -9.41 6.29
CA LEU A 158 3.40 -9.03 4.88
C LEU A 158 4.65 -8.39 4.24
N ASP A 159 5.85 -8.84 4.62
CA ASP A 159 7.11 -8.38 4.03
C ASP A 159 7.59 -9.27 2.86
N GLY A 160 6.88 -10.39 2.61
CA GLY A 160 7.17 -11.34 1.53
C GLY A 160 8.15 -12.44 1.92
N GLU A 161 8.63 -12.45 3.15
CA GLU A 161 9.48 -13.50 3.72
C GLU A 161 8.71 -14.23 4.83
N ILE A 162 9.06 -15.49 5.09
CA ILE A 162 8.51 -16.24 6.23
C ILE A 162 9.65 -16.49 7.19
N ASP A 163 9.65 -15.78 8.31
CA ASP A 163 10.73 -15.85 9.30
C ASP A 163 10.23 -15.76 10.75
N ILE A 164 11.17 -15.60 11.68
CA ILE A 164 10.84 -15.55 13.12
C ILE A 164 10.04 -14.30 13.49
N THR A 165 10.09 -13.25 12.69
CA THR A 165 9.36 -12.00 12.97
C THR A 165 7.87 -12.21 12.81
N ASP A 166 7.44 -13.11 11.92
CA ASP A 166 6.05 -13.51 11.75
C ASP A 166 5.52 -14.22 12.98
N CYS A 167 6.30 -15.17 13.53
CA CYS A 167 5.95 -15.83 14.78
C CYS A 167 5.80 -14.84 15.92
N VAL A 168 6.68 -13.85 16.01
CA VAL A 168 6.62 -12.80 17.04
C VAL A 168 5.35 -11.97 16.86
N LEU A 169 5.02 -11.58 15.62
CA LEU A 169 3.82 -10.79 15.34
C LEU A 169 2.55 -11.58 15.61
N LEU A 170 2.50 -12.85 15.20
CA LEU A 170 1.39 -13.77 15.49
C LEU A 170 1.17 -13.91 16.99
N ASN A 171 2.21 -14.16 17.78
CA ASN A 171 2.09 -14.23 19.23
C ASN A 171 1.61 -12.93 19.89
N LYS A 172 2.06 -11.77 19.38
CA LYS A 172 1.52 -10.47 19.82
C LYS A 172 0.03 -10.33 19.51
N CYS A 173 -0.42 -10.86 18.38
CA CYS A 173 -1.84 -10.89 18.03
C CYS A 173 -2.63 -11.76 18.99
N LEU A 174 -2.15 -12.98 19.28
CA LEU A 174 -2.80 -13.92 20.21
C LEU A 174 -2.93 -13.36 21.63
N THR A 175 -1.96 -12.57 22.06
CA THR A 175 -2.01 -11.88 23.37
C THR A 175 -2.85 -10.60 23.36
N GLY A 176 -3.38 -10.21 22.20
CA GLY A 176 -4.17 -8.97 22.03
C GLY A 176 -3.33 -7.69 22.00
N ALA A 177 -2.00 -7.80 21.96
CA ALA A 177 -1.11 -6.64 21.89
C ALA A 177 -1.14 -5.94 20.54
N VAL A 178 -1.49 -6.66 19.48
CA VAL A 178 -1.66 -6.11 18.12
C VAL A 178 -2.95 -6.66 17.48
N LYS A 179 -3.44 -5.97 16.44
CA LYS A 179 -4.54 -6.45 15.60
C LYS A 179 -4.05 -6.60 14.17
N LEU A 180 -4.18 -7.80 13.62
CA LEU A 180 -3.86 -8.07 12.23
C LEU A 180 -4.98 -7.58 11.30
N ASN A 181 -4.61 -7.08 10.11
CA ASN A 181 -5.56 -6.80 9.03
C ASN A 181 -6.08 -8.10 8.40
N LYS A 182 -6.99 -7.99 7.42
CA LYS A 182 -7.64 -9.15 6.79
C LYS A 182 -6.64 -10.08 6.08
N THR A 183 -5.65 -9.51 5.38
CA THR A 183 -4.63 -10.26 4.64
C THR A 183 -3.69 -11.00 5.58
N ALA A 184 -3.15 -10.31 6.58
CA ALA A 184 -2.29 -10.90 7.60
C ALA A 184 -2.99 -12.03 8.38
N LYS A 185 -4.29 -11.87 8.69
CA LYS A 185 -5.09 -12.93 9.32
C LYS A 185 -5.18 -14.18 8.45
N ARG A 186 -5.39 -14.00 7.14
CA ARG A 186 -5.44 -15.13 6.21
C ARG A 186 -4.09 -15.85 6.11
N ASN A 187 -2.99 -15.09 6.08
CA ASN A 187 -1.65 -15.66 6.05
C ASN A 187 -1.27 -16.34 7.36
N ALA A 188 -1.81 -15.87 8.49
CA ALA A 188 -1.57 -16.41 9.82
C ALA A 188 -2.27 -17.75 10.09
N ASP A 189 -3.39 -18.04 9.42
CA ASP A 189 -4.13 -19.30 9.52
C ASP A 189 -3.43 -20.38 8.69
N VAL A 190 -2.31 -20.89 9.21
CA VAL A 190 -1.43 -21.82 8.47
C VAL A 190 -1.93 -23.26 8.45
N ASP A 191 -2.93 -23.61 9.26
CA ASP A 191 -3.60 -24.91 9.23
C ASP A 191 -5.00 -24.87 8.57
N GLN A 192 -5.41 -23.69 8.10
CA GLN A 192 -6.66 -23.45 7.38
C GLN A 192 -7.93 -23.88 8.14
N ASN A 193 -7.91 -23.74 9.47
CA ASN A 193 -9.08 -24.06 10.28
C ASN A 193 -10.05 -22.88 10.46
N ASN A 194 -9.74 -21.70 9.92
CA ASN A 194 -10.42 -20.41 10.04
C ASN A 194 -10.35 -19.79 11.45
N GLU A 195 -9.52 -20.30 12.31
CA GLU A 195 -9.20 -19.70 13.62
C GLU A 195 -7.72 -19.35 13.65
N ILE A 196 -7.37 -18.29 14.35
CA ILE A 196 -5.97 -17.93 14.58
C ILE A 196 -5.68 -18.23 16.04
N ASP A 197 -4.88 -19.25 16.29
CA ASP A 197 -4.57 -19.71 17.63
C ASP A 197 -3.10 -20.14 17.79
N THR A 198 -2.80 -20.78 18.91
CA THR A 198 -1.43 -21.25 19.21
C THR A 198 -0.95 -22.37 18.30
N SER A 199 -1.88 -23.10 17.64
CA SER A 199 -1.53 -24.17 16.70
C SER A 199 -0.82 -23.59 15.48
N ASP A 200 -1.30 -22.44 14.97
CA ASP A 200 -0.67 -21.73 13.85
C ASP A 200 0.76 -21.34 14.18
N THR A 201 0.99 -20.78 15.36
CA THR A 201 2.34 -20.43 15.80
C THR A 201 3.24 -21.67 15.87
N ILE A 202 2.73 -22.80 16.36
CA ILE A 202 3.48 -24.05 16.45
C ILE A 202 3.84 -24.57 15.06
N TYR A 203 2.87 -24.58 14.11
CA TYR A 203 3.13 -25.02 12.74
C TYR A 203 4.11 -24.08 12.03
N LEU A 204 3.99 -22.77 12.21
CA LEU A 204 4.91 -21.82 11.66
C LEU A 204 6.34 -22.02 12.19
N LEU A 205 6.50 -22.23 13.49
CA LEU A 205 7.81 -22.58 14.09
C LEU A 205 8.35 -23.90 13.55
N GLN A 206 7.51 -24.93 13.40
CA GLN A 206 7.92 -26.23 12.83
C GLN A 206 8.39 -26.07 11.37
N PHE A 207 7.76 -25.21 10.61
CA PHE A 207 8.19 -24.87 9.24
C PHE A 207 9.56 -24.19 9.26
N LEU A 208 9.77 -23.20 10.12
CA LEU A 208 11.04 -22.46 10.20
C LEU A 208 12.22 -23.34 10.61
N ILE A 209 11.99 -24.32 11.50
CA ILE A 209 13.03 -25.28 11.90
C ILE A 209 13.06 -26.55 11.03
N ARG A 210 12.31 -26.54 9.89
CA ARG A 210 12.26 -27.62 8.91
C ARG A 210 11.80 -28.99 9.48
N VAL A 211 10.87 -28.98 10.40
CA VAL A 211 10.13 -30.17 10.86
C VAL A 211 8.98 -30.48 9.92
N ILE A 212 8.38 -29.45 9.32
CA ILE A 212 7.47 -29.55 8.20
C ILE A 212 8.02 -28.77 7.01
N ASP A 213 7.74 -29.22 5.79
CA ASP A 213 8.36 -28.68 4.58
C ASP A 213 7.50 -27.66 3.85
N THR A 214 6.20 -27.59 4.14
CA THR A 214 5.25 -26.74 3.40
C THR A 214 4.23 -26.10 4.31
N LEU A 215 3.81 -24.89 3.96
CA LEU A 215 2.62 -24.20 4.46
C LEU A 215 1.67 -23.94 3.28
N PRO A 216 0.34 -24.00 3.47
CA PRO A 216 -0.34 -24.41 4.71
C PRO A 216 -0.17 -25.91 5.01
N VAL A 217 -0.37 -26.28 6.27
CA VAL A 217 -0.30 -27.68 6.69
C VAL A 217 -1.52 -28.44 6.14
N SER A 218 -1.27 -29.39 5.27
CA SER A 218 -2.34 -30.26 4.75
C SER A 218 -2.84 -31.20 5.85
N LYS A 219 -4.16 -31.21 6.11
CA LYS A 219 -4.82 -32.19 7.00
C LYS A 219 -4.98 -33.52 6.31
#